data_e1899eb28b3ad65e9d032f0c58bca99b
#
_entry.id   e1899eb28b3ad65e9d032f0c58bca99b
#
_cell.length_a   1.000
_cell.length_b   1.000
_cell.length_c   1.000
_cell.angle_alpha   90.00
_cell.angle_beta   90.00
_cell.angle_gamma   90.00
#
_symmetry.space_group_name_H-M   'P 1'
#
loop_
_entity.id
_entity.type
_entity.pdbx_description
1 polymer ?
#
loop_
_entity_poly.entity_id
_entity_poly.type
_entity_poly.pdbx_seq_one_letter_code
_entity_poly.pdbx_strand_id
1 'polypeptide(L)'
;MNANESTQAEVLNVISKLLETYQKRDIDGLMSLMAADDDLFMFGTNIDEKRQGRNEFKAQAERDWAQTEALAFKFTWHRVSAAGPVAWVASEGLGQGKVGGQEIEFPLRMTTVLENRNNEWLIRQSHFSLPAPGQEEGSSVPV
;
A
#
# COMPACT_ATOMS: atom_id res chain seq x y z
N MET A 1 -16.37 -11.53 10.24
CA MET A 1 -14.92 -11.55 10.03
C MET A 1 -14.24 -10.27 10.49
N ASN A 2 -14.83 -9.61 11.45
CA ASN A 2 -14.13 -8.48 12.07
C ASN A 2 -12.92 -9.02 12.84
N ALA A 3 -11.77 -8.40 12.65
CA ALA A 3 -10.57 -8.73 13.39
C ALA A 3 -10.76 -8.31 14.86
N ASN A 4 -10.25 -9.11 15.81
CA ASN A 4 -10.22 -8.71 17.21
C ASN A 4 -9.22 -7.54 17.41
N GLU A 5 -9.29 -6.90 18.57
CA GLU A 5 -8.48 -5.71 18.85
C GLU A 5 -6.97 -5.95 18.72
N SER A 6 -6.49 -7.09 19.19
CA SER A 6 -5.08 -7.46 19.11
C SER A 6 -4.63 -7.62 17.66
N THR A 7 -5.38 -8.35 16.85
CA THR A 7 -5.09 -8.53 15.43
C THR A 7 -5.16 -7.20 14.68
N GLN A 8 -6.15 -6.36 14.96
CA GLN A 8 -6.24 -5.03 14.36
C GLN A 8 -4.97 -4.20 14.67
N ALA A 9 -4.55 -4.18 15.93
CA ALA A 9 -3.38 -3.41 16.34
C ALA A 9 -2.10 -3.91 15.64
N GLU A 10 -1.90 -5.22 15.58
CA GLU A 10 -0.74 -5.83 14.93
C GLU A 10 -0.70 -5.54 13.43
N VAL A 11 -1.83 -5.70 12.76
CA VAL A 11 -1.96 -5.48 11.32
C VAL A 11 -1.77 -4.01 10.98
N LEU A 12 -2.41 -3.11 11.71
CA LEU A 12 -2.26 -1.67 11.50
C LEU A 12 -0.84 -1.19 11.81
N ASN A 13 -0.13 -1.86 12.72
CA ASN A 13 1.28 -1.57 12.95
C ASN A 13 2.13 -1.89 11.71
N VAL A 14 1.85 -2.98 11.00
CA VAL A 14 2.52 -3.30 9.73
C VAL A 14 2.22 -2.24 8.68
N ILE A 15 0.97 -1.80 8.55
CA ILE A 15 0.59 -0.73 7.63
C ILE A 15 1.33 0.57 7.99
N SER A 16 1.42 0.91 9.27
CA SER A 16 2.16 2.09 9.73
C SER A 16 3.64 2.01 9.37
N LYS A 17 4.27 0.85 9.54
CA LYS A 17 5.67 0.63 9.15
C LYS A 17 5.86 0.70 7.63
N LEU A 18 4.89 0.20 6.87
CA LEU A 18 4.89 0.33 5.41
C LEU A 18 4.97 1.80 5.00
N LEU A 19 4.12 2.64 5.57
CA LEU A 19 4.11 4.07 5.26
C LEU A 19 5.40 4.76 5.70
N GLU A 20 5.89 4.44 6.88
CA GLU A 20 7.12 5.04 7.42
C GLU A 20 8.34 4.67 6.59
N THR A 21 8.55 3.39 6.31
CA THR A 21 9.71 2.92 5.53
C THR A 21 9.68 3.45 4.10
N TYR A 22 8.49 3.50 3.50
CA TYR A 22 8.33 4.05 2.15
C TYR A 22 8.67 5.56 2.12
N GLN A 23 8.13 6.33 3.04
CA GLN A 23 8.40 7.77 3.13
C GLN A 23 9.88 8.06 3.37
N LYS A 24 10.53 7.28 4.22
CA LYS A 24 11.96 7.41 4.54
C LYS A 24 12.89 6.84 3.48
N ARG A 25 12.34 6.19 2.46
CA ARG A 25 13.10 5.49 1.42
C ARG A 25 14.03 4.41 1.99
N ASP A 26 13.56 3.76 3.04
CA ASP A 26 14.24 2.63 3.68
C ASP A 26 13.88 1.33 2.97
N ILE A 27 14.65 0.96 1.96
CA ILE A 27 14.34 -0.21 1.12
C ILE A 27 14.42 -1.51 1.91
N ASP A 28 15.36 -1.66 2.81
CA ASP A 28 15.50 -2.88 3.60
C ASP A 28 14.35 -3.02 4.59
N GLY A 29 13.99 -1.94 5.27
CA GLY A 29 12.82 -1.90 6.15
C GLY A 29 11.52 -2.19 5.41
N LEU A 30 11.33 -1.60 4.24
CA LEU A 30 10.16 -1.83 3.40
C LEU A 30 10.07 -3.30 2.98
N MET A 31 11.15 -3.87 2.47
CA MET A 31 11.18 -5.26 2.01
C MET A 31 11.00 -6.27 3.15
N SER A 32 11.39 -5.92 4.36
CA SER A 32 11.21 -6.78 5.54
C SER A 32 9.73 -7.01 5.88
N LEU A 33 8.83 -6.16 5.42
CA LEU A 33 7.38 -6.28 5.64
C LEU A 33 6.68 -7.19 4.62
N MET A 34 7.39 -7.58 3.57
CA MET A 34 6.84 -8.31 2.44
C MET A 34 7.06 -9.82 2.59
N ALA A 35 6.11 -10.59 2.10
CA ALA A 35 6.25 -12.05 2.02
C ALA A 35 7.50 -12.43 1.22
N ALA A 36 8.15 -13.52 1.63
CA ALA A 36 9.45 -13.91 1.10
C ALA A 36 9.38 -14.71 -0.23
N ASP A 37 8.22 -15.17 -0.60
CA ASP A 37 8.03 -16.05 -1.76
C ASP A 37 7.44 -15.32 -2.98
N ASP A 38 7.30 -16.06 -4.08
CA ASP A 38 6.83 -15.53 -5.36
C ASP A 38 5.35 -15.14 -5.37
N ASP A 39 4.64 -15.39 -4.27
CA ASP A 39 3.23 -15.06 -4.12
C ASP A 39 2.96 -13.59 -3.75
N LEU A 40 4.01 -12.80 -3.58
CA LEU A 40 3.88 -11.37 -3.41
C LEU A 40 3.42 -10.73 -4.72
N PHE A 41 2.36 -9.94 -4.64
CA PHE A 41 1.76 -9.29 -5.81
C PHE A 41 1.33 -7.87 -5.49
N MET A 42 1.47 -6.97 -6.46
CA MET A 42 1.00 -5.59 -6.31
C MET A 42 0.45 -5.04 -7.63
N PHE A 43 -0.69 -4.38 -7.55
CA PHE A 43 -1.07 -3.36 -8.52
C PHE A 43 -0.77 -1.98 -7.95
N GLY A 44 -0.03 -1.17 -8.70
CA GLY A 44 0.10 0.26 -8.45
C GLY A 44 -0.96 1.04 -9.21
N THR A 45 -0.83 2.35 -9.22
CA THR A 45 -1.84 3.24 -9.79
C THR A 45 -1.77 3.37 -11.31
N ASN A 46 -0.62 3.09 -11.91
CA ASN A 46 -0.45 3.21 -13.35
C ASN A 46 -0.69 1.88 -14.05
N ILE A 47 -1.02 1.95 -15.33
CA ILE A 47 -1.36 0.78 -16.14
C ILE A 47 -0.21 -0.22 -16.27
N ASP A 48 1.04 0.24 -16.15
CA ASP A 48 2.23 -0.62 -16.21
C ASP A 48 2.67 -1.17 -14.84
N GLU A 49 1.95 -0.83 -13.78
CA GLU A 49 2.32 -1.21 -12.42
C GLU A 49 1.62 -2.50 -11.96
N LYS A 50 1.91 -3.58 -12.66
CA LYS A 50 1.57 -4.96 -12.26
C LYS A 50 2.87 -5.65 -11.89
N ARG A 51 3.09 -5.90 -10.59
CA ARG A 51 4.36 -6.39 -10.06
C ARG A 51 4.18 -7.74 -9.38
N GLN A 52 5.00 -8.70 -9.79
CA GLN A 52 4.97 -10.06 -9.26
C GLN A 52 6.31 -10.38 -8.60
N GLY A 53 6.27 -10.77 -7.32
CA GLY A 53 7.45 -11.14 -6.56
C GLY A 53 8.23 -9.96 -5.98
N ARG A 54 9.20 -10.28 -5.14
CA ARG A 54 9.96 -9.31 -4.36
C ARG A 54 10.82 -8.39 -5.22
N ASN A 55 11.46 -8.92 -6.25
CA ASN A 55 12.36 -8.12 -7.10
C ASN A 55 11.59 -7.04 -7.86
N GLU A 56 10.43 -7.38 -8.40
CA GLU A 56 9.60 -6.39 -9.12
C GLU A 56 9.00 -5.37 -8.16
N PHE A 57 8.60 -5.77 -6.96
CA PHE A 57 8.13 -4.85 -5.94
C PHE A 57 9.22 -3.84 -5.54
N LYS A 58 10.44 -4.34 -5.29
CA LYS A 58 11.58 -3.49 -4.97
C LYS A 58 11.88 -2.50 -6.10
N ALA A 59 11.88 -2.98 -7.35
CA ALA A 59 12.10 -2.12 -8.51
C ALA A 59 11.05 -1.02 -8.63
N GLN A 60 9.79 -1.31 -8.29
CA GLN A 60 8.72 -0.30 -8.27
C GLN A 60 8.98 0.79 -7.24
N ALA A 61 9.33 0.41 -6.01
CA ALA A 61 9.65 1.39 -4.98
C ALA A 61 10.82 2.28 -5.39
N GLU A 62 11.87 1.69 -5.92
CA GLU A 62 13.04 2.43 -6.40
C GLU A 62 12.70 3.38 -7.55
N ARG A 63 11.80 2.97 -8.47
CA ARG A 63 11.30 3.84 -9.54
C ARG A 63 10.51 5.02 -8.99
N ASP A 64 9.62 4.79 -8.05
CA ASP A 64 8.84 5.86 -7.42
C ASP A 64 9.76 6.91 -6.80
N TRP A 65 10.76 6.46 -6.07
CA TRP A 65 11.71 7.34 -5.40
C TRP A 65 12.61 8.08 -6.40
N ALA A 66 12.98 7.46 -7.50
CA ALA A 66 13.77 8.11 -8.53
C ALA A 66 12.99 9.22 -9.27
N GLN A 67 11.67 9.11 -9.34
CA GLN A 67 10.80 10.05 -10.05
C GLN A 67 10.23 11.15 -9.15
N THR A 68 10.50 11.12 -7.86
CA THR A 68 9.97 12.07 -6.88
C THR A 68 11.08 12.63 -6.00
N GLU A 69 10.94 13.87 -5.57
CA GLU A 69 11.82 14.45 -4.54
C GLU A 69 11.39 14.02 -3.15
N ALA A 70 10.08 13.87 -2.95
CA ALA A 70 9.47 13.34 -1.72
C ALA A 70 8.13 12.69 -2.08
N LEU A 71 7.77 11.65 -1.34
CA LEU A 71 6.48 10.99 -1.50
C LEU A 71 6.10 10.33 -0.17
N ALA A 72 4.90 10.63 0.30
CA ALA A 72 4.34 10.07 1.53
C ALA A 72 2.86 9.77 1.34
N PHE A 73 2.38 8.76 2.04
CA PHE A 73 0.96 8.41 2.08
C PHE A 73 0.45 8.61 3.50
N LYS A 74 -0.76 9.16 3.61
CA LYS A 74 -1.42 9.38 4.89
C LYS A 74 -2.83 8.82 4.80
N PHE A 75 -3.08 7.70 5.48
CA PHE A 75 -4.41 7.11 5.55
C PHE A 75 -5.18 7.66 6.75
N THR A 76 -6.40 8.08 6.50
CA THR A 76 -7.30 8.65 7.50
C THR A 76 -8.42 7.71 7.89
N TRP A 77 -8.58 6.61 7.14
CA TRP A 77 -9.58 5.61 7.40
C TRP A 77 -9.06 4.21 7.10
N HIS A 78 -9.39 3.26 7.97
CA HIS A 78 -9.05 1.84 7.80
C HIS A 78 -10.21 0.95 8.19
N ARG A 79 -10.29 -0.19 7.53
CA ARG A 79 -11.12 -1.31 7.97
C ARG A 79 -10.30 -2.59 7.92
N VAL A 80 -10.17 -3.26 9.06
CA VAL A 80 -9.40 -4.50 9.21
C VAL A 80 -10.35 -5.67 9.41
N SER A 81 -10.15 -6.71 8.61
CA SER A 81 -10.86 -7.98 8.71
C SER A 81 -9.86 -9.12 8.79
N ALA A 82 -10.24 -10.24 9.38
CA ALA A 82 -9.35 -11.39 9.50
C ALA A 82 -10.12 -12.70 9.52
N ALA A 83 -9.45 -13.75 9.02
CA ALA A 83 -9.96 -15.13 9.06
C ALA A 83 -8.75 -16.06 9.19
N GLY A 84 -8.59 -16.72 10.35
CA GLY A 84 -7.42 -17.56 10.61
C GLY A 84 -6.11 -16.76 10.49
N PRO A 85 -5.12 -17.28 9.76
CA PRO A 85 -3.82 -16.61 9.61
C PRO A 85 -3.81 -15.51 8.55
N VAL A 86 -4.96 -15.10 8.03
CA VAL A 86 -5.06 -14.11 6.96
C VAL A 86 -5.84 -12.90 7.43
N ALA A 87 -5.34 -11.71 7.12
CA ALA A 87 -6.03 -10.45 7.35
C ALA A 87 -6.06 -9.64 6.05
N TRP A 88 -7.04 -8.77 5.94
CA TRP A 88 -7.11 -7.81 4.84
C TRP A 88 -7.54 -6.46 5.37
N VAL A 89 -6.97 -5.42 4.76
CA VAL A 89 -7.18 -4.04 5.18
C VAL A 89 -7.61 -3.22 3.98
N ALA A 90 -8.68 -2.45 4.15
CA ALA A 90 -9.02 -1.37 3.24
C ALA A 90 -8.58 -0.05 3.88
N SER A 91 -7.91 0.78 3.12
CA SER A 91 -7.38 2.06 3.58
C SER A 91 -7.71 3.16 2.59
N GLU A 92 -8.00 4.34 3.11
CA GLU A 92 -8.30 5.52 2.31
C GLU A 92 -7.62 6.74 2.90
N GLY A 93 -7.10 7.60 2.04
CA GLY A 93 -6.43 8.81 2.46
C GLY A 93 -5.83 9.59 1.30
N LEU A 94 -4.63 10.10 1.48
CA LEU A 94 -3.96 10.99 0.55
C LEU A 94 -2.53 10.53 0.28
N GLY A 95 -2.10 10.73 -0.97
CA GLY A 95 -0.70 10.80 -1.33
C GLY A 95 -0.26 12.25 -1.36
N GLN A 96 0.93 12.54 -0.85
CA GLN A 96 1.53 13.87 -0.84
C GLN A 96 2.98 13.76 -1.25
N GLY A 97 3.43 14.62 -2.13
CA GLY A 97 4.78 14.54 -2.63
C GLY A 97 5.29 15.84 -3.24
N LYS A 98 6.50 15.74 -3.79
CA LYS A 98 7.14 16.82 -4.51
C LYS A 98 7.80 16.27 -5.76
N VAL A 99 7.47 16.84 -6.89
CA VAL A 99 7.98 16.45 -8.21
C VAL A 99 8.35 17.70 -9.00
N GLY A 100 9.60 17.77 -9.47
CA GLY A 100 10.06 18.91 -10.24
C GLY A 100 9.92 20.24 -9.51
N GLY A 101 10.10 20.25 -8.19
CA GLY A 101 9.96 21.44 -7.36
C GLY A 101 8.52 21.80 -7.00
N GLN A 102 7.52 21.06 -7.51
CA GLN A 102 6.11 21.30 -7.25
C GLN A 102 5.55 20.30 -6.23
N GLU A 103 4.79 20.80 -5.27
CA GLU A 103 4.05 19.96 -4.34
C GLU A 103 2.83 19.38 -5.03
N ILE A 104 2.59 18.08 -4.82
CA ILE A 104 1.43 17.35 -5.35
C ILE A 104 0.66 16.69 -4.21
N GLU A 105 -0.64 16.58 -4.38
CA GLU A 105 -1.53 15.85 -3.48
C GLU A 105 -2.60 15.16 -4.30
N PHE A 106 -2.93 13.92 -3.93
CA PHE A 106 -3.95 13.15 -4.63
C PHE A 106 -4.65 12.19 -3.66
N PRO A 107 -5.94 11.92 -3.89
CA PRO A 107 -6.63 10.90 -3.11
C PRO A 107 -6.09 9.52 -3.44
N LEU A 108 -5.99 8.66 -2.43
CA LEU A 108 -5.43 7.32 -2.58
C LEU A 108 -6.22 6.30 -1.79
N ARG A 109 -6.44 5.15 -2.39
CA ARG A 109 -6.99 3.98 -1.72
C ARG A 109 -6.03 2.81 -1.84
N MET A 110 -5.98 1.98 -0.82
CA MET A 110 -5.16 0.78 -0.80
C MET A 110 -5.94 -0.37 -0.19
N THR A 111 -5.88 -1.52 -0.81
CA THR A 111 -6.27 -2.77 -0.18
C THR A 111 -5.04 -3.65 -0.03
N THR A 112 -4.93 -4.32 1.11
CA THR A 112 -3.73 -5.11 1.45
C THR A 112 -4.16 -6.41 2.07
N VAL A 113 -3.56 -7.51 1.62
CA VAL A 113 -3.72 -8.84 2.22
C VAL A 113 -2.44 -9.18 2.95
N LEU A 114 -2.57 -9.61 4.21
CA LEU A 114 -1.45 -10.02 5.05
C LEU A 114 -1.65 -11.45 5.52
N GLU A 115 -0.56 -12.14 5.74
CA GLU A 115 -0.55 -13.48 6.31
C GLU A 115 0.30 -13.50 7.58
N ASN A 116 -0.23 -14.10 8.64
CA ASN A 116 0.53 -14.36 9.85
C ASN A 116 1.31 -15.67 9.66
N ARG A 117 2.63 -15.55 9.68
CA ARG A 117 3.53 -16.70 9.57
C ARG A 117 4.56 -16.59 10.68
N ASN A 118 4.59 -17.58 11.56
CA ASN A 118 5.51 -17.60 12.73
C ASN A 118 5.36 -16.37 13.63
N ASN A 119 4.10 -15.96 13.92
CA ASN A 119 3.76 -14.79 14.72
C ASN A 119 4.18 -13.45 14.10
N GLU A 120 4.39 -13.42 12.80
CA GLU A 120 4.74 -12.22 12.05
C GLU A 120 3.75 -12.01 10.90
N TRP A 121 3.13 -10.82 10.85
CA TRP A 121 2.26 -10.44 9.77
C TRP A 121 3.07 -9.88 8.62
N LEU A 122 2.98 -10.54 7.45
CA LEU A 122 3.68 -10.15 6.23
C LEU A 122 2.68 -9.78 5.14
N ILE A 123 3.02 -8.78 4.35
CA ILE A 123 2.21 -8.34 3.22
C ILE A 123 2.36 -9.34 2.07
N ARG A 124 1.23 -9.83 1.56
CA ARG A 124 1.14 -10.78 0.45
C ARG A 124 0.66 -10.13 -0.82
N GLN A 125 -0.24 -9.16 -0.72
CA GLN A 125 -0.83 -8.51 -1.89
C GLN A 125 -1.23 -7.09 -1.52
N SER A 126 -1.00 -6.16 -2.43
CA SER A 126 -1.44 -4.77 -2.30
C SER A 126 -2.02 -4.28 -3.62
N HIS A 127 -3.01 -3.40 -3.52
CA HIS A 127 -3.62 -2.76 -4.68
C HIS A 127 -3.86 -1.30 -4.34
N PHE A 128 -3.22 -0.42 -5.09
CA PHE A 128 -3.37 1.02 -4.96
C PHE A 128 -4.26 1.54 -6.08
N SER A 129 -5.16 2.45 -5.77
CA SER A 129 -6.02 3.08 -6.76
C SER A 129 -6.25 4.55 -6.48
N LEU A 130 -6.55 5.28 -7.54
CA LEU A 130 -7.03 6.67 -7.50
C LEU A 130 -8.45 6.71 -8.04
N PRO A 131 -9.29 7.65 -7.59
CA PRO A 131 -10.51 7.97 -8.33
C PRO A 131 -10.17 8.34 -9.76
N ALA A 132 -10.97 7.93 -10.72
CA ALA A 132 -10.72 8.27 -12.12
C ALA A 132 -10.83 9.80 -12.31
N PRO A 133 -9.81 10.44 -12.90
CA PRO A 133 -9.88 11.88 -13.16
C PRO A 133 -11.07 12.25 -14.04
N GLY A 134 -11.81 13.30 -13.66
CA GLY A 134 -12.94 13.77 -14.43
C GLY A 134 -14.23 12.97 -14.27
N GLN A 135 -14.22 11.89 -13.51
CA GLN A 135 -15.44 11.16 -13.19
C GLN A 135 -16.20 11.90 -12.09
N GLU A 136 -17.40 12.36 -12.44
CA GLU A 136 -18.24 13.09 -11.49
C GLU A 136 -18.82 12.17 -10.43
N GLU A 137 -19.03 12.72 -9.24
CA GLU A 137 -19.70 12.02 -8.14
C GLU A 137 -21.10 11.58 -8.58
N GLY A 138 -21.44 10.33 -8.34
CA GLY A 138 -22.69 9.72 -8.80
C GLY A 138 -22.62 9.02 -10.17
N SER A 139 -21.55 9.25 -10.94
CA SER A 139 -21.31 8.52 -12.19
C SER A 139 -20.60 7.21 -11.94
N SER A 140 -21.06 6.12 -12.57
CA SER A 140 -20.48 4.79 -12.37
C SER A 140 -19.35 4.45 -13.35
N VAL A 141 -19.17 5.23 -14.40
CA VAL A 141 -18.16 4.99 -15.44
C VAL A 141 -17.32 6.22 -15.70
N PRO A 142 -16.01 6.03 -16.01
CA PRO A 142 -15.06 7.15 -16.19
C PRO A 142 -15.13 7.72 -17.62
N VAL A 143 -16.25 8.31 -17.98
CA VAL A 143 -16.43 8.92 -19.31
C VAL A 143 -16.85 10.36 -19.20
#